data_da52d9c2672d4fcb6e53bd2c6153bde7
#
_entry.id   da52d9c2672d4fcb6e53bd2c6153bde7
#
_cell.length_a   1.000
_cell.length_b   1.000
_cell.length_c   1.000
_cell.angle_alpha   90.00
_cell.angle_beta   90.00
_cell.angle_gamma   90.00
#
_symmetry.space_group_name_H-M   'P 1'
#
loop_
_entity.id
_entity.type
_entity.pdbx_description
1 polymer ?
#
loop_
_entity_poly.entity_id
_entity_poly.type
_entity_poly.pdbx_seq_one_letter_code
_entity_poly.pdbx_strand_id
1 'polypeptide(L)'
;MVPVSTLDIIAGARFDGMPLTVKMDVEGFELQVLEGAHRILTRHPKPFWMVEVVLTEQVPGGINERMYTTFETFWRHGYQSRTADRDQKPVRPQDVERWVATGSRDFGSYNYLFVES
;
A
#
# COMPACT_ATOMS: atom_id res chain seq x y z
N MET A 1 4.70 5.73 14.80
CA MET A 1 4.21 4.42 14.33
C MET A 1 2.80 4.19 14.85
N VAL A 2 1.90 3.80 14.01
CA VAL A 2 0.54 3.49 14.43
C VAL A 2 0.56 2.11 15.09
N PRO A 3 0.12 1.98 16.34
CA PRO A 3 -0.04 0.65 16.92
C PRO A 3 -1.07 -0.14 16.13
N VAL A 4 -1.05 -1.44 16.25
CA VAL A 4 -1.86 -2.35 15.44
C VAL A 4 -3.32 -2.37 15.91
N SER A 5 -3.89 -1.28 16.29
CA SER A 5 -5.32 -1.12 16.30
C SER A 5 -5.71 -0.57 14.94
N THR A 6 -6.93 -0.78 14.51
CA THR A 6 -7.30 -0.44 13.15
C THR A 6 -7.29 1.08 12.94
N LEU A 7 -6.81 1.51 11.78
CA LEU A 7 -6.91 2.91 11.38
C LEU A 7 -8.36 3.39 11.40
N ASP A 8 -9.32 2.52 11.13
CA ASP A 8 -10.73 2.85 11.18
C ASP A 8 -11.17 3.27 12.57
N ILE A 9 -10.70 2.59 13.61
CA ILE A 9 -11.03 2.96 14.98
C ILE A 9 -10.40 4.30 15.34
N ILE A 10 -9.16 4.53 14.89
CA ILE A 10 -8.40 5.73 15.27
C ILE A 10 -8.85 6.95 14.49
N ALA A 11 -9.13 6.82 13.19
CA ALA A 11 -9.31 7.96 12.30
C ALA A 11 -10.55 7.88 11.41
N GLY A 12 -11.25 6.75 11.36
CA GLY A 12 -12.28 6.50 10.35
C GLY A 12 -13.40 7.53 10.28
N ALA A 13 -13.93 7.97 11.42
CA ALA A 13 -15.00 8.97 11.45
C ALA A 13 -14.50 10.40 11.70
N ARG A 14 -13.26 10.54 12.17
CA ARG A 14 -12.73 11.82 12.63
C ARG A 14 -12.46 12.81 11.51
N PHE A 15 -12.14 12.30 10.33
CA PHE A 15 -11.74 13.11 9.19
C PHE A 15 -12.71 12.97 8.02
N ASP A 16 -13.96 12.58 8.29
CA ASP A 16 -14.95 12.40 7.24
C ASP A 16 -15.13 13.68 6.42
N GLY A 17 -15.13 13.53 5.10
CA GLY A 17 -15.28 14.65 4.17
C GLY A 17 -14.03 15.48 3.95
N MET A 18 -12.96 15.23 4.69
CA MET A 18 -11.70 15.97 4.55
C MET A 18 -10.71 15.23 3.66
N PRO A 19 -9.92 15.94 2.83
CA PRO A 19 -8.80 15.30 2.14
C PRO A 19 -7.83 14.69 3.15
N LEU A 20 -7.36 13.50 2.86
CA LEU A 20 -6.47 12.78 3.78
C LEU A 20 -5.30 12.19 3.02
N THR A 21 -4.09 12.40 3.56
CA THR A 21 -2.88 11.73 3.10
C THR A 21 -2.46 10.73 4.17
N VAL A 22 -2.24 9.51 3.77
CA VAL A 22 -1.81 8.44 4.67
C VAL A 22 -0.41 7.99 4.25
N LYS A 23 0.53 8.07 5.17
CA LYS A 23 1.85 7.48 4.97
C LYS A 23 1.94 6.21 5.80
N MET A 24 2.30 5.10 5.16
CA MET A 24 2.38 3.82 5.83
C MET A 24 3.77 3.23 5.63
N ASP A 25 4.45 2.98 6.75
CA ASP A 25 5.79 2.41 6.79
C ASP A 25 5.82 1.45 7.97
N VAL A 26 5.32 0.25 7.77
CA VAL A 26 5.13 -0.75 8.84
C VAL A 26 5.93 -2.03 8.58
N GLU A 27 6.89 -1.97 7.68
CA GLU A 27 7.94 -2.98 7.49
C GLU A 27 7.39 -4.41 7.37
N GLY A 28 6.49 -4.62 6.41
CA GLY A 28 5.92 -5.94 6.13
C GLY A 28 4.57 -6.21 6.76
N PHE A 29 4.03 -5.29 7.55
CA PHE A 29 2.70 -5.42 8.16
C PHE A 29 1.63 -4.64 7.41
N GLU A 30 1.90 -4.21 6.17
CA GLU A 30 1.01 -3.37 5.38
C GLU A 30 -0.36 -4.01 5.20
N LEU A 31 -0.39 -5.31 4.90
CA LEU A 31 -1.66 -6.00 4.68
C LEU A 31 -2.51 -6.04 5.95
N GLN A 32 -1.89 -6.30 7.09
CA GLN A 32 -2.61 -6.33 8.36
C GLN A 32 -3.21 -4.97 8.70
N VAL A 33 -2.47 -3.88 8.42
CA VAL A 33 -3.00 -2.53 8.64
C VAL A 33 -4.16 -2.27 7.70
N LEU A 34 -4.05 -2.66 6.44
CA LEU A 34 -5.12 -2.46 5.45
C LEU A 34 -6.38 -3.25 5.78
N GLU A 35 -6.24 -4.45 6.31
CA GLU A 35 -7.39 -5.25 6.72
C GLU A 35 -8.23 -4.54 7.78
N GLY A 36 -7.60 -3.68 8.60
CA GLY A 36 -8.27 -2.89 9.61
C GLY A 36 -8.62 -1.47 9.17
N ALA A 37 -8.52 -1.15 7.89
CA ALA A 37 -8.66 0.23 7.40
C ALA A 37 -9.75 0.37 6.33
N HIS A 38 -10.77 -0.47 6.35
CA HIS A 38 -11.81 -0.50 5.32
C HIS A 38 -12.50 0.86 5.13
N ARG A 39 -12.86 1.54 6.20
CA ARG A 39 -13.52 2.85 6.11
C ARG A 39 -12.60 3.90 5.49
N ILE A 40 -11.32 3.85 5.83
CA ILE A 40 -10.33 4.78 5.26
C ILE A 40 -10.17 4.51 3.77
N LEU A 41 -10.05 3.23 3.39
CA LEU A 41 -9.89 2.84 1.98
C LEU A 41 -11.10 3.23 1.12
N THR A 42 -12.29 3.20 1.69
CA THR A 42 -13.52 3.42 0.93
C THR A 42 -14.11 4.81 1.08
N ARG A 43 -13.49 5.67 1.88
CA ARG A 43 -14.02 7.01 2.13
C ARG A 43 -13.96 7.91 0.89
N HIS A 44 -14.73 8.97 0.92
CA HIS A 44 -14.74 10.00 -0.12
C HIS A 44 -14.48 11.38 0.51
N PRO A 45 -13.57 12.18 -0.05
CA PRO A 45 -12.68 11.81 -1.17
C PRO A 45 -11.69 10.73 -0.75
N LYS A 46 -11.26 9.89 -1.70
CA LYS A 46 -10.30 8.83 -1.41
C LYS A 46 -8.98 9.41 -0.95
N PRO A 47 -8.37 8.85 0.10
CA PRO A 47 -7.06 9.31 0.55
C PRO A 47 -5.99 9.10 -0.50
N PHE A 48 -4.94 9.92 -0.41
CA PHE A 48 -3.69 9.69 -1.10
C PHE A 48 -2.81 8.85 -0.17
N TRP A 49 -2.32 7.71 -0.65
CA TRP A 49 -1.49 6.82 0.15
C TRP A 49 -0.06 6.82 -0.37
N MET A 50 0.89 6.91 0.55
CA MET A 50 2.29 6.61 0.28
C MET A 50 2.68 5.43 1.15
N VAL A 51 3.03 4.31 0.52
CA VAL A 51 3.23 3.05 1.21
C VAL A 51 4.58 2.47 0.83
N GLU A 52 5.40 2.15 1.84
CA GLU A 52 6.58 1.33 1.64
C GLU A 52 6.15 -0.14 1.65
N VAL A 53 6.38 -0.84 0.55
CA VAL A 53 6.06 -2.26 0.45
C VAL A 53 7.35 -3.04 0.22
N VAL A 54 7.70 -3.88 1.17
CA VAL A 54 8.92 -4.68 1.07
C VAL A 54 8.71 -5.90 0.17
N LEU A 55 9.74 -6.33 -0.51
CA LEU A 55 9.76 -7.57 -1.27
C LEU A 55 10.68 -8.58 -0.59
N THR A 56 11.95 -8.26 -0.50
CA THR A 56 12.96 -9.10 0.17
C THR A 56 13.56 -8.39 1.37
N GLU A 57 13.44 -7.08 1.43
CA GLU A 57 13.96 -6.25 2.49
C GLU A 57 13.28 -6.61 3.81
N GLN A 58 14.05 -6.89 4.84
CA GLN A 58 13.56 -7.22 6.17
C GLN A 58 12.65 -8.47 6.23
N VAL A 59 12.76 -9.34 5.21
CA VAL A 59 12.10 -10.64 5.21
C VAL A 59 13.18 -11.70 5.33
N PRO A 60 13.47 -12.21 6.53
CA PRO A 60 14.60 -13.14 6.71
C PRO A 60 14.46 -14.38 5.83
N GLY A 61 15.43 -14.54 4.91
CA GLY A 61 15.52 -15.73 4.07
C GLY A 61 14.43 -15.89 3.04
N GLY A 62 13.67 -14.83 2.72
CA GLY A 62 12.55 -15.05 1.85
C GLY A 62 12.06 -13.82 1.08
N ILE A 63 10.85 -13.99 0.55
CA ILE A 63 10.13 -13.01 -0.23
C ILE A 63 8.83 -12.71 0.51
N ASN A 64 8.40 -11.46 0.47
CA ASN A 64 7.11 -11.07 1.01
C ASN A 64 5.99 -11.59 0.08
N GLU A 65 5.48 -12.76 0.38
CA GLU A 65 4.42 -13.40 -0.41
C GLU A 65 3.11 -12.61 -0.38
N ARG A 66 2.97 -11.71 0.58
CA ARG A 66 1.78 -10.86 0.73
C ARG A 66 1.85 -9.59 -0.09
N MET A 67 2.95 -9.35 -0.78
CA MET A 67 3.13 -8.13 -1.58
C MET A 67 2.00 -7.97 -2.61
N TYR A 68 1.70 -9.03 -3.36
CA TYR A 68 0.64 -8.97 -4.36
C TYR A 68 -0.72 -8.65 -3.71
N THR A 69 -1.05 -9.33 -2.63
CA THR A 69 -2.33 -9.10 -1.95
C THR A 69 -2.43 -7.68 -1.39
N THR A 70 -1.32 -7.11 -0.94
CA THR A 70 -1.27 -5.72 -0.50
C THR A 70 -1.66 -4.77 -1.64
N PHE A 71 -1.02 -4.91 -2.80
CA PHE A 71 -1.38 -4.12 -3.98
C PHE A 71 -2.81 -4.37 -4.42
N GLU A 72 -3.21 -5.63 -4.48
CA GLU A 72 -4.56 -6.01 -4.90
C GLU A 72 -5.63 -5.38 -4.02
N THR A 73 -5.38 -5.27 -2.73
CA THR A 73 -6.31 -4.62 -1.80
C THR A 73 -6.60 -3.19 -2.22
N PHE A 74 -5.58 -2.44 -2.61
CA PHE A 74 -5.79 -1.09 -3.14
C PHE A 74 -6.53 -1.10 -4.47
N TRP A 75 -6.12 -1.98 -5.40
CA TRP A 75 -6.77 -2.03 -6.71
C TRP A 75 -8.26 -2.35 -6.61
N ARG A 76 -8.62 -3.29 -5.74
CA ARG A 76 -10.03 -3.66 -5.53
C ARG A 76 -10.86 -2.51 -4.97
N HIS A 77 -10.23 -1.57 -4.29
CA HIS A 77 -10.92 -0.42 -3.71
C HIS A 77 -10.87 0.82 -4.60
N GLY A 78 -10.48 0.67 -5.87
CA GLY A 78 -10.54 1.76 -6.83
C GLY A 78 -9.30 2.64 -6.87
N TYR A 79 -8.17 2.13 -6.43
CA TYR A 79 -6.89 2.86 -6.50
C TYR A 79 -6.05 2.36 -7.66
N GLN A 80 -5.26 3.28 -8.23
CA GLN A 80 -4.15 2.92 -9.11
C GLN A 80 -2.85 3.07 -8.34
N SER A 81 -1.83 2.33 -8.75
CA SER A 81 -0.53 2.36 -8.09
C SER A 81 0.56 2.90 -9.01
N ARG A 82 1.48 3.66 -8.42
CA ARG A 82 2.63 4.25 -9.10
C ARG A 82 3.83 4.18 -8.19
N THR A 83 5.03 4.21 -8.76
CA THR A 83 6.24 4.36 -7.95
C THR A 83 6.28 5.76 -7.34
N ALA A 84 6.83 5.87 -6.13
CA ALA A 84 6.92 7.14 -5.41
C ALA A 84 8.25 7.85 -5.70
N ASP A 85 8.69 7.79 -6.94
CA ASP A 85 9.88 8.50 -7.39
C ASP A 85 9.47 9.57 -8.41
N ARG A 86 10.48 10.25 -8.97
CA ARG A 86 10.23 11.32 -9.93
C ARG A 86 9.48 10.83 -11.17
N ASP A 87 9.74 9.60 -11.61
CA ASP A 87 9.15 9.05 -12.80
C ASP A 87 7.69 8.63 -12.62
N GLN A 88 7.29 8.30 -11.38
CA GLN A 88 5.95 7.83 -11.06
C GLN A 88 5.43 6.78 -12.03
N LYS A 89 6.24 5.75 -12.26
CA LYS A 89 5.88 4.68 -13.18
C LYS A 89 4.63 3.94 -12.71
N PRO A 90 3.67 3.69 -13.60
CA PRO A 90 2.54 2.85 -13.23
C PRO A 90 3.00 1.47 -12.82
N VAL A 91 2.43 0.95 -11.74
CA VAL A 91 2.69 -0.41 -11.27
C VAL A 91 1.44 -1.23 -11.57
N ARG A 92 1.60 -2.26 -12.37
CA ARG A 92 0.50 -3.10 -12.84
C ARG A 92 0.55 -4.46 -12.15
N PRO A 93 -0.57 -5.22 -12.15
CA PRO A 93 -0.57 -6.55 -11.56
C PRO A 93 0.54 -7.46 -12.09
N GLN A 94 0.81 -7.44 -13.38
CA GLN A 94 1.86 -8.27 -13.97
C GLN A 94 3.26 -7.89 -13.48
N ASP A 95 3.48 -6.61 -13.13
CA ASP A 95 4.76 -6.19 -12.57
C ASP A 95 4.98 -6.81 -11.19
N VAL A 96 3.96 -6.75 -10.34
CA VAL A 96 4.04 -7.30 -8.98
C VAL A 96 4.15 -8.83 -9.02
N GLU A 97 3.40 -9.48 -9.90
CA GLU A 97 3.51 -10.92 -10.10
C GLU A 97 4.94 -11.33 -10.46
N ARG A 98 5.56 -10.59 -11.38
CA ARG A 98 6.94 -10.83 -11.79
C ARG A 98 7.91 -10.66 -10.62
N TRP A 99 7.75 -9.60 -9.84
CA TRP A 99 8.62 -9.34 -8.70
C TRP A 99 8.54 -10.44 -7.65
N VAL A 100 7.34 -10.88 -7.32
CA VAL A 100 7.15 -11.95 -6.34
C VAL A 100 7.71 -13.27 -6.88
N ALA A 101 7.51 -13.55 -8.17
CA ALA A 101 7.99 -14.79 -8.78
C ALA A 101 9.51 -14.86 -8.86
N THR A 102 10.17 -13.72 -9.10
CA THR A 102 11.62 -13.68 -9.30
C THR A 102 12.39 -13.28 -8.06
N GLY A 103 11.74 -12.69 -7.06
CA GLY A 103 12.41 -12.11 -5.90
C GLY A 103 13.20 -10.86 -6.23
N SER A 104 12.95 -10.24 -7.37
CA SER A 104 13.70 -9.08 -7.84
C SER A 104 12.74 -8.02 -8.36
N ARG A 105 12.90 -6.80 -7.86
CA ARG A 105 12.13 -5.64 -8.27
C ARG A 105 12.94 -4.87 -9.30
N ASP A 106 12.38 -4.73 -10.50
CA ASP A 106 13.06 -4.02 -11.59
C ASP A 106 12.71 -2.53 -11.66
N PHE A 107 11.85 -2.04 -10.77
CA PHE A 107 11.64 -0.62 -10.56
C PHE A 107 12.45 -0.18 -9.35
N GLY A 108 13.05 1.00 -9.41
CA GLY A 108 14.02 1.43 -8.41
C GLY A 108 13.45 2.03 -7.13
N SER A 109 12.19 1.77 -6.80
CA SER A 109 11.57 2.36 -5.62
C SER A 109 10.97 1.29 -4.72
N TYR A 110 11.10 1.50 -3.41
CA TYR A 110 10.42 0.69 -2.40
C TYR A 110 9.13 1.32 -1.92
N ASN A 111 8.89 2.57 -2.29
CA ASN A 111 7.71 3.33 -1.90
C ASN A 111 6.79 3.48 -3.10
N TYR A 112 5.50 3.39 -2.84
CA TYR A 112 4.48 3.43 -3.87
C TYR A 112 3.39 4.42 -3.51
N LEU A 113 2.82 5.04 -4.53
CA LEU A 113 1.68 5.94 -4.38
C LEU A 113 0.43 5.18 -4.81
N PHE A 114 -0.60 5.29 -4.00
CA PHE A 114 -1.91 4.76 -4.36
C PHE A 114 -2.88 5.92 -4.36
N VAL A 115 -3.46 6.16 -5.52
CA VAL A 115 -4.36 7.29 -5.75
C VAL A 115 -5.62 6.79 -6.43
N GLU A 116 -6.69 7.57 -6.31
CA GLU A 116 -7.96 7.23 -6.95
C GLU A 116 -7.75 7.09 -8.46
N SER A 117 -8.23 5.97 -9.00
CA SER A 117 -8.11 5.70 -10.42
C SER A 117 -9.16 6.45 -11.25
#